data_34234bce68fefc0b4914fae360e6d355
#
_entry.id   34234bce68fefc0b4914fae360e6d355
#
_cell.length_a   1.000
_cell.length_b   1.000
_cell.length_c   1.000
_cell.angle_alpha   90.00
_cell.angle_beta   90.00
_cell.angle_gamma   90.00
#
_symmetry.space_group_name_H-M   'P 1'
#
loop_
_entity.id
_entity.type
_entity.pdbx_description
1 polymer ?
#
loop_
_entity_poly.entity_id
_entity_poly.type
_entity_poly.pdbx_seq_one_letter_code
_entity_poly.pdbx_strand_id
1 'polypeptide(L)'
;MRQLLGTLSLLGLLQCFPAVVSAQTQPASAAPSDPIEQVIAAKLMTAYPDGQFRSEQFISRAELASILVKTFKLDKRASAAKQEVISVQDVPSSHWAYNDIQTVLKTGIMKGYRGDMFFPNQKINRAEALSIFAQAHGVFQFPNDTVAKILAKYPDSGNIPDWAKKSMATALYEGFANTDEQGNINPLNPMTRGDMAYALSKFLERQEAPAPLLEEDLPSPASLPIQ
;
A
#
# COMPACT_ATOMS: atom_id res chain seq x y z
N MET A 1 46.56 80.62 24.67
CA MET A 1 46.24 80.18 26.05
C MET A 1 45.51 78.81 25.93
N ARG A 2 46.24 77.79 26.09
CA ARG A 2 46.31 76.85 27.20
C ARG A 2 44.90 76.38 27.68
N GLN A 3 44.55 75.14 27.41
CA GLN A 3 44.49 74.00 28.41
C GLN A 3 43.93 72.77 27.72
N LEU A 4 44.61 71.65 27.70
CA LEU A 4 44.68 70.47 28.56
C LEU A 4 43.48 69.51 28.36
N LEU A 5 43.70 68.48 27.61
CA LEU A 5 43.92 67.06 28.02
C LEU A 5 42.91 66.47 29.04
N GLY A 6 42.19 65.48 28.60
CA GLY A 6 41.45 64.53 29.43
C GLY A 6 41.17 63.25 28.65
N THR A 7 42.11 62.33 28.67
CA THR A 7 41.96 60.98 28.16
C THR A 7 41.13 60.17 29.13
N LEU A 8 39.96 59.68 28.68
CA LEU A 8 39.20 58.68 29.44
C LEU A 8 39.22 57.36 28.64
N SER A 9 40.03 56.46 29.13
CA SER A 9 40.15 55.09 28.65
C SER A 9 38.91 54.29 29.10
N LEU A 10 38.03 53.91 28.20
CA LEU A 10 36.90 53.04 28.48
C LEU A 10 37.25 51.63 28.03
N LEU A 11 37.56 50.79 29.04
CA LEU A 11 37.80 49.35 28.89
C LEU A 11 36.48 48.67 28.61
N GLY A 12 36.19 48.34 27.34
CA GLY A 12 35.04 47.57 26.93
C GLY A 12 35.23 46.09 27.22
N LEU A 13 34.52 45.56 28.22
CA LEU A 13 34.39 44.11 28.45
C LEU A 13 33.61 43.51 27.30
N LEU A 14 34.27 42.71 26.46
CA LEU A 14 33.64 41.90 25.42
C LEU A 14 33.02 40.66 26.12
N GLN A 15 31.72 40.72 26.40
CA GLN A 15 30.98 39.54 26.90
C GLN A 15 30.64 38.65 25.68
N CYS A 16 31.38 37.55 25.54
CA CYS A 16 31.01 36.43 24.68
C CYS A 16 29.78 35.72 25.24
N PHE A 17 28.60 35.98 24.69
CA PHE A 17 27.43 35.12 24.91
C PHE A 17 27.56 33.90 24.02
N PRO A 18 27.48 32.65 24.57
CA PRO A 18 27.37 31.49 23.73
C PRO A 18 26.00 31.54 23.01
N ALA A 19 26.02 31.56 21.72
CA ALA A 19 24.81 31.37 20.89
C ALA A 19 24.31 29.95 21.13
N VAL A 20 23.24 29.80 21.89
CA VAL A 20 22.48 28.54 22.00
C VAL A 20 21.79 28.37 20.64
N VAL A 21 22.38 27.56 19.79
CA VAL A 21 21.73 27.07 18.58
C VAL A 21 20.62 26.11 19.05
N SER A 22 19.42 26.63 19.23
CA SER A 22 18.22 25.81 19.35
C SER A 22 18.04 25.08 18.02
N ALA A 23 18.41 23.80 17.97
CA ALA A 23 18.00 22.92 16.91
C ALA A 23 16.45 22.89 16.92
N GLN A 24 15.82 23.63 16.00
CA GLN A 24 14.43 23.48 15.72
C GLN A 24 14.24 22.08 15.13
N THR A 25 13.81 21.15 15.98
CA THR A 25 13.27 19.87 15.53
C THR A 25 12.01 20.22 14.73
N GLN A 26 12.16 20.25 13.41
CA GLN A 26 11.04 20.37 12.49
C GLN A 26 10.12 19.17 12.81
N PRO A 27 8.83 19.38 13.16
CA PRO A 27 7.96 18.25 13.41
C PRO A 27 7.97 17.40 12.12
N ALA A 28 8.24 16.10 12.29
CA ALA A 28 8.10 15.16 11.19
C ALA A 28 6.71 15.38 10.60
N SER A 29 6.66 15.72 9.30
CA SER A 29 5.41 15.91 8.59
C SER A 29 4.56 14.66 8.85
N ALA A 30 3.44 14.81 9.55
CA ALA A 30 2.51 13.72 9.75
C ALA A 30 2.18 13.12 8.38
N ALA A 31 2.21 11.79 8.27
CA ALA A 31 1.85 11.13 7.02
C ALA A 31 0.47 11.62 6.55
N PRO A 32 0.25 11.81 5.23
CA PRO A 32 -1.03 12.25 4.72
C PRO A 32 -2.16 11.36 5.24
N SER A 33 -3.25 11.95 5.73
CA SER A 33 -4.40 11.20 6.22
C SER A 33 -5.32 10.72 5.09
N ASP A 34 -5.28 11.39 3.94
CA ASP A 34 -6.08 11.03 2.75
C ASP A 34 -5.42 9.85 2.01
N PRO A 35 -6.16 8.74 1.77
CA PRO A 35 -5.69 7.61 0.98
C PRO A 35 -5.09 7.99 -0.38
N ILE A 36 -5.66 8.98 -1.06
CA ILE A 36 -5.17 9.43 -2.38
C ILE A 36 -3.81 10.10 -2.24
N GLU A 37 -3.65 10.99 -1.26
CA GLU A 37 -2.37 11.65 -1.01
C GLU A 37 -1.28 10.65 -0.63
N GLN A 38 -1.61 9.66 0.22
CA GLN A 38 -0.68 8.60 0.62
C GLN A 38 -0.15 7.80 -0.58
N VAL A 39 -1.04 7.35 -1.47
CA VAL A 39 -0.63 6.52 -2.61
C VAL A 39 0.13 7.31 -3.67
N ILE A 40 -0.14 8.62 -3.81
CA ILE A 40 0.62 9.52 -4.68
C ILE A 40 2.02 9.76 -4.09
N ALA A 41 2.12 10.08 -2.80
CA ALA A 41 3.38 10.27 -2.10
C ALA A 41 4.27 9.02 -2.16
N ALA A 42 3.68 7.84 -1.98
CA ALA A 42 4.35 6.56 -2.12
C ALA A 42 4.65 6.15 -3.58
N LYS A 43 4.22 6.93 -4.57
CA LYS A 43 4.39 6.68 -6.01
C LYS A 43 3.75 5.36 -6.50
N LEU A 44 2.77 4.85 -5.78
CA LEU A 44 2.03 3.63 -6.15
C LEU A 44 0.97 3.93 -7.21
N MET A 45 0.33 5.09 -7.11
CA MET A 45 -0.58 5.62 -8.12
C MET A 45 -0.20 7.07 -8.45
N THR A 46 -0.66 7.58 -9.60
CA THR A 46 -0.40 8.95 -10.03
C THR A 46 -1.70 9.67 -10.37
N ALA A 47 -1.73 10.97 -10.18
CA ALA A 47 -2.75 11.81 -10.79
C ALA A 47 -2.57 11.87 -12.32
N TYR A 48 -3.62 12.28 -13.02
CA TYR A 48 -3.57 12.55 -14.45
C TYR A 48 -2.80 13.85 -14.74
N PRO A 49 -2.41 14.11 -16.01
CA PRO A 49 -1.67 15.33 -16.37
C PRO A 49 -2.38 16.64 -16.01
N ASP A 50 -3.71 16.59 -15.86
CA ASP A 50 -4.54 17.72 -15.39
C ASP A 50 -4.55 17.91 -13.86
N GLY A 51 -3.79 17.10 -13.15
CA GLY A 51 -3.71 17.11 -11.69
C GLY A 51 -4.84 16.38 -10.97
N GLN A 52 -5.87 15.88 -11.68
CA GLN A 52 -6.99 15.18 -11.06
C GLN A 52 -6.67 13.70 -10.83
N PHE A 53 -7.06 13.15 -9.69
CA PHE A 53 -6.91 11.72 -9.42
C PHE A 53 -8.01 10.87 -10.05
N ARG A 54 -9.22 11.43 -10.21
CA ARG A 54 -10.40 10.78 -10.79
C ARG A 54 -10.76 9.48 -10.08
N SER A 55 -11.10 9.59 -8.80
CA SER A 55 -11.40 8.45 -7.89
C SER A 55 -12.45 7.50 -8.44
N GLU A 56 -13.47 8.03 -9.11
CA GLU A 56 -14.59 7.27 -9.67
C GLU A 56 -14.26 6.52 -10.96
N GLN A 57 -13.09 6.76 -11.53
CA GLN A 57 -12.69 6.06 -12.75
C GLN A 57 -12.33 4.60 -12.44
N PHE A 58 -12.84 3.69 -13.27
CA PHE A 58 -12.53 2.27 -13.13
C PHE A 58 -11.11 1.96 -13.56
N ILE A 59 -10.46 1.05 -12.84
CA ILE A 59 -9.15 0.54 -13.24
C ILE A 59 -9.27 -0.60 -14.25
N SER A 60 -8.29 -0.66 -15.13
CA SER A 60 -8.11 -1.77 -16.06
C SER A 60 -7.20 -2.86 -15.46
N ARG A 61 -7.20 -4.02 -16.09
CA ARG A 61 -6.27 -5.11 -15.73
C ARG A 61 -4.81 -4.72 -15.90
N ALA A 62 -4.49 -3.90 -16.91
CA ALA A 62 -3.13 -3.38 -17.11
C ALA A 62 -2.72 -2.40 -16.00
N GLU A 63 -3.63 -1.52 -15.57
CA GLU A 63 -3.37 -0.61 -14.44
C GLU A 63 -3.17 -1.39 -13.14
N LEU A 64 -4.01 -2.42 -12.87
CA LEU A 64 -3.81 -3.28 -11.72
C LEU A 64 -2.44 -3.97 -11.77
N ALA A 65 -2.03 -4.52 -12.93
CA ALA A 65 -0.72 -5.15 -13.07
C ALA A 65 0.42 -4.19 -12.70
N SER A 66 0.38 -2.94 -13.19
CA SER A 66 1.39 -1.92 -12.89
C SER A 66 1.40 -1.54 -11.40
N ILE A 67 0.22 -1.41 -10.79
CA ILE A 67 0.09 -1.13 -9.36
C ILE A 67 0.71 -2.26 -8.53
N LEU A 68 0.40 -3.52 -8.85
CA LEU A 68 0.91 -4.69 -8.12
C LEU A 68 2.43 -4.81 -8.21
N VAL A 69 3.00 -4.60 -9.42
CA VAL A 69 4.46 -4.64 -9.61
C VAL A 69 5.15 -3.61 -8.73
N LYS A 70 4.66 -2.38 -8.69
CA LYS A 70 5.20 -1.30 -7.87
C LYS A 70 5.05 -1.58 -6.37
N THR A 71 3.85 -1.98 -5.96
CA THR A 71 3.50 -2.19 -4.54
C THR A 71 4.31 -3.31 -3.92
N PHE A 72 4.37 -4.45 -4.60
CA PHE A 72 4.98 -5.68 -4.07
C PHE A 72 6.38 -5.95 -4.61
N LYS A 73 6.95 -5.01 -5.40
CA LYS A 73 8.28 -5.13 -6.03
C LYS A 73 8.45 -6.46 -6.75
N LEU A 74 7.43 -6.86 -7.53
CA LEU A 74 7.35 -8.16 -8.15
C LEU A 74 8.47 -8.39 -9.18
N ASP A 75 8.98 -7.33 -9.80
CA ASP A 75 10.13 -7.31 -10.70
C ASP A 75 11.41 -7.83 -10.03
N LYS A 76 11.51 -7.69 -8.71
CA LYS A 76 12.67 -8.15 -7.91
C LYS A 76 12.55 -9.60 -7.44
N ARG A 77 11.38 -10.24 -7.64
CA ARG A 77 11.22 -11.65 -7.27
C ARG A 77 11.99 -12.56 -8.22
N ALA A 78 12.67 -13.56 -7.69
CA ALA A 78 13.49 -14.50 -8.47
C ALA A 78 12.70 -15.20 -9.59
N SER A 79 11.40 -15.42 -9.40
CA SER A 79 10.51 -15.98 -10.40
C SER A 79 10.32 -15.09 -11.62
N ALA A 80 10.41 -13.77 -11.48
CA ALA A 80 10.28 -12.83 -12.59
C ALA A 80 11.53 -12.82 -13.50
N ALA A 81 12.71 -13.05 -12.92
CA ALA A 81 13.99 -12.95 -13.63
C ALA A 81 14.34 -14.20 -14.47
N LYS A 82 13.78 -15.36 -14.12
CA LYS A 82 14.22 -16.67 -14.68
C LYS A 82 13.32 -17.25 -15.76
N GLN A 83 12.14 -16.66 -16.00
CA GLN A 83 11.19 -17.19 -16.96
C GLN A 83 11.31 -16.51 -18.32
N GLU A 84 11.10 -17.30 -19.38
CA GLU A 84 10.95 -16.79 -20.73
C GLU A 84 9.75 -15.85 -20.86
N VAL A 85 9.73 -15.07 -21.95
CA VAL A 85 8.58 -14.19 -22.26
C VAL A 85 7.34 -15.04 -22.43
N ILE A 86 6.28 -14.69 -21.70
CA ILE A 86 4.98 -15.33 -21.84
C ILE A 86 4.25 -14.65 -23.02
N SER A 87 3.97 -15.44 -24.06
CA SER A 87 3.26 -14.91 -25.23
C SER A 87 1.81 -14.61 -24.86
N VAL A 88 1.38 -13.37 -25.10
CA VAL A 88 -0.02 -12.93 -25.05
C VAL A 88 -0.30 -12.11 -26.31
N GLN A 89 -1.35 -12.47 -27.06
CA GLN A 89 -1.59 -11.95 -28.39
C GLN A 89 -2.02 -10.50 -28.42
N ASP A 90 -2.69 -10.04 -27.35
CA ASP A 90 -3.29 -8.71 -27.23
C ASP A 90 -2.41 -7.71 -26.46
N VAL A 91 -1.17 -8.06 -26.16
CA VAL A 91 -0.22 -7.18 -25.47
C VAL A 91 1.08 -7.11 -26.28
N PRO A 92 1.15 -6.23 -27.28
CA PRO A 92 2.39 -6.03 -28.05
C PRO A 92 3.48 -5.43 -27.15
N SER A 93 4.75 -5.66 -27.50
CA SER A 93 5.89 -5.13 -26.73
C SER A 93 5.92 -3.60 -26.62
N SER A 94 5.20 -2.90 -27.48
CA SER A 94 5.01 -1.45 -27.43
C SER A 94 3.93 -0.99 -26.44
N HIS A 95 3.18 -1.92 -25.85
CA HIS A 95 2.14 -1.58 -24.85
C HIS A 95 2.78 -0.99 -23.60
N TRP A 96 2.24 0.11 -23.08
CA TRP A 96 2.82 0.86 -21.95
C TRP A 96 3.04 0.00 -20.69
N ALA A 97 2.18 -1.00 -20.45
CA ALA A 97 2.29 -1.91 -19.31
C ALA A 97 2.91 -3.26 -19.68
N TYR A 98 3.55 -3.41 -20.84
CA TYR A 98 4.08 -4.71 -21.30
C TYR A 98 4.96 -5.39 -20.24
N ASN A 99 5.94 -4.67 -19.70
CA ASN A 99 6.87 -5.24 -18.72
C ASN A 99 6.16 -5.62 -17.41
N ASP A 100 5.20 -4.82 -16.95
CA ASP A 100 4.44 -5.10 -15.75
C ASP A 100 3.53 -6.31 -15.95
N ILE A 101 2.87 -6.43 -17.12
CA ILE A 101 2.06 -7.58 -17.48
C ILE A 101 2.92 -8.84 -17.55
N GLN A 102 4.08 -8.79 -18.20
CA GLN A 102 5.04 -9.91 -18.20
C GLN A 102 5.43 -10.31 -16.76
N THR A 103 5.66 -9.35 -15.89
CA THR A 103 6.05 -9.58 -14.50
C THR A 103 4.93 -10.28 -13.72
N VAL A 104 3.69 -9.81 -13.79
CA VAL A 104 2.58 -10.45 -13.07
C VAL A 104 2.23 -11.83 -13.61
N LEU A 105 2.42 -12.08 -14.91
CA LEU A 105 2.26 -13.39 -15.52
C LEU A 105 3.37 -14.35 -15.06
N LYS A 106 4.64 -13.94 -15.12
CA LYS A 106 5.81 -14.74 -14.70
C LYS A 106 5.79 -15.09 -13.22
N THR A 107 5.30 -14.17 -12.38
CA THR A 107 5.16 -14.42 -10.93
C THR A 107 3.88 -15.20 -10.58
N GLY A 108 2.99 -15.42 -11.55
CA GLY A 108 1.72 -16.11 -11.37
C GLY A 108 0.68 -15.33 -10.56
N ILE A 109 0.95 -14.05 -10.24
CA ILE A 109 0.02 -13.19 -9.48
C ILE A 109 -1.22 -12.86 -10.31
N MET A 110 -1.04 -12.61 -11.62
CA MET A 110 -2.16 -12.55 -12.56
C MET A 110 -1.98 -13.63 -13.62
N LYS A 111 -3.09 -14.04 -14.19
CA LYS A 111 -3.13 -15.03 -15.28
C LYS A 111 -3.81 -14.41 -16.50
N GLY A 112 -3.46 -14.92 -17.67
CA GLY A 112 -4.22 -14.67 -18.89
C GLY A 112 -5.54 -15.46 -18.90
N TYR A 113 -6.32 -15.21 -19.94
CA TYR A 113 -7.55 -15.93 -20.23
C TYR A 113 -7.33 -16.93 -21.37
N ARG A 114 -8.40 -17.59 -21.82
CA ARG A 114 -8.36 -18.51 -22.96
C ARG A 114 -7.81 -17.83 -24.21
N GLY A 115 -7.07 -18.57 -25.03
CA GLY A 115 -6.53 -18.09 -26.30
C GLY A 115 -5.33 -17.16 -26.13
N ASP A 116 -4.57 -17.32 -25.06
CA ASP A 116 -3.36 -16.52 -24.78
C ASP A 116 -3.61 -15.00 -24.78
N MET A 117 -4.76 -14.60 -24.23
CA MET A 117 -5.16 -13.20 -24.12
C MET A 117 -5.01 -12.72 -22.68
N PHE A 118 -4.61 -11.46 -22.47
CA PHE A 118 -4.56 -10.82 -21.17
C PHE A 118 -5.71 -9.86 -20.90
N PHE A 119 -6.28 -9.28 -21.96
CA PHE A 119 -7.31 -8.23 -21.93
C PHE A 119 -6.88 -7.00 -21.12
N PRO A 120 -5.80 -6.29 -21.54
CA PRO A 120 -5.20 -5.20 -20.76
C PRO A 120 -6.16 -4.06 -20.44
N ASN A 121 -7.09 -3.75 -21.34
CA ASN A 121 -8.05 -2.65 -21.20
C ASN A 121 -9.37 -3.06 -20.52
N GLN A 122 -9.55 -4.35 -20.19
CA GLN A 122 -10.75 -4.81 -19.51
C GLN A 122 -10.82 -4.24 -18.08
N LYS A 123 -12.00 -3.70 -17.71
CA LYS A 123 -12.28 -3.33 -16.32
C LYS A 123 -12.30 -4.57 -15.47
N ILE A 124 -11.72 -4.47 -14.27
CA ILE A 124 -11.68 -5.55 -13.29
C ILE A 124 -12.70 -5.30 -12.20
N ASN A 125 -13.41 -6.32 -11.72
CA ASN A 125 -14.32 -6.16 -10.61
C ASN A 125 -13.59 -6.18 -9.24
N ARG A 126 -14.30 -5.72 -8.19
CA ARG A 126 -13.72 -5.59 -6.85
C ARG A 126 -13.29 -6.94 -6.27
N ALA A 127 -14.09 -8.01 -6.42
CA ALA A 127 -13.73 -9.33 -5.93
C ALA A 127 -12.46 -9.85 -6.61
N GLU A 128 -12.33 -9.66 -7.91
CA GLU A 128 -11.13 -10.08 -8.67
C GLU A 128 -9.92 -9.26 -8.25
N ALA A 129 -10.02 -7.92 -8.26
CA ALA A 129 -8.91 -7.03 -7.93
C ALA A 129 -8.40 -7.24 -6.50
N LEU A 130 -9.31 -7.29 -5.51
CA LEU A 130 -8.96 -7.49 -4.10
C LEU A 130 -8.42 -8.90 -3.84
N SER A 131 -8.94 -9.92 -4.54
CA SER A 131 -8.40 -11.28 -4.43
C SER A 131 -6.97 -11.37 -4.97
N ILE A 132 -6.69 -10.73 -6.11
CA ILE A 132 -5.33 -10.67 -6.68
C ILE A 132 -4.41 -9.87 -5.76
N PHE A 133 -4.88 -8.75 -5.22
CA PHE A 133 -4.12 -7.94 -4.27
C PHE A 133 -3.76 -8.72 -3.01
N ALA A 134 -4.73 -9.42 -2.42
CA ALA A 134 -4.51 -10.27 -1.27
C ALA A 134 -3.53 -11.43 -1.57
N GLN A 135 -3.61 -12.03 -2.77
CA GLN A 135 -2.66 -13.05 -3.20
C GLN A 135 -1.23 -12.51 -3.33
N ALA A 136 -1.06 -11.29 -3.84
CA ALA A 136 0.25 -10.65 -3.94
C ALA A 136 0.83 -10.29 -2.57
N HIS A 137 -0.02 -9.92 -1.62
CA HIS A 137 0.32 -9.68 -0.21
C HIS A 137 0.64 -10.98 0.53
N GLY A 138 -0.18 -12.01 0.34
CA GLY A 138 -0.15 -13.30 1.01
C GLY A 138 -1.53 -13.67 1.57
N VAL A 139 -2.11 -14.77 1.09
CA VAL A 139 -3.43 -15.21 1.55
C VAL A 139 -3.31 -15.97 2.85
N PHE A 140 -4.04 -15.55 3.88
CA PHE A 140 -4.13 -16.29 5.12
C PHE A 140 -4.87 -17.62 4.92
N GLN A 141 -4.34 -18.66 5.50
CA GLN A 141 -4.93 -20.00 5.45
C GLN A 141 -5.98 -20.17 6.55
N PHE A 142 -6.99 -19.30 6.55
CA PHE A 142 -8.09 -19.40 7.49
C PHE A 142 -8.88 -20.71 7.30
N PRO A 143 -9.29 -21.37 8.41
CA PRO A 143 -10.29 -22.42 8.37
C PRO A 143 -11.60 -21.92 7.74
N ASN A 144 -12.37 -22.82 7.12
CA ASN A 144 -13.58 -22.43 6.41
C ASN A 144 -14.63 -21.74 7.31
N ASP A 145 -14.73 -22.15 8.57
CA ASP A 145 -15.61 -21.52 9.57
C ASP A 145 -15.17 -20.08 9.89
N THR A 146 -13.87 -19.84 9.95
CA THR A 146 -13.30 -18.47 10.12
C THR A 146 -13.58 -17.61 8.90
N VAL A 147 -13.40 -18.15 7.68
CA VAL A 147 -13.78 -17.46 6.45
C VAL A 147 -15.26 -17.08 6.49
N ALA A 148 -16.14 -18.02 6.84
CA ALA A 148 -17.58 -17.76 6.94
C ALA A 148 -17.89 -16.66 7.97
N LYS A 149 -17.24 -16.67 9.14
CA LYS A 149 -17.42 -15.64 10.19
C LYS A 149 -16.96 -14.26 9.73
N ILE A 150 -15.85 -14.17 9.00
CA ILE A 150 -15.37 -12.90 8.46
C ILE A 150 -16.38 -12.34 7.45
N LEU A 151 -16.80 -13.18 6.50
CA LEU A 151 -17.70 -12.77 5.42
C LEU A 151 -19.09 -12.43 5.93
N ALA A 152 -19.61 -13.13 6.94
CA ALA A 152 -20.94 -12.93 7.52
C ALA A 152 -21.17 -11.51 8.10
N LYS A 153 -20.10 -10.73 8.29
CA LYS A 153 -20.21 -9.34 8.76
C LYS A 153 -20.73 -8.38 7.67
N TYR A 154 -20.74 -8.81 6.41
CA TYR A 154 -21.06 -7.97 5.26
C TYR A 154 -22.37 -8.43 4.61
N PRO A 155 -23.37 -7.52 4.45
CA PRO A 155 -24.71 -7.88 4.00
C PRO A 155 -24.74 -8.58 2.63
N ASP A 156 -23.85 -8.19 1.73
CA ASP A 156 -23.78 -8.67 0.35
C ASP A 156 -22.71 -9.75 0.11
N SER A 157 -22.18 -10.34 1.19
CA SER A 157 -21.14 -11.39 1.09
C SER A 157 -21.56 -12.62 0.29
N GLY A 158 -22.87 -12.88 0.17
CA GLY A 158 -23.41 -13.92 -0.70
C GLY A 158 -23.11 -13.72 -2.19
N ASN A 159 -22.81 -12.48 -2.62
CA ASN A 159 -22.43 -12.17 -3.99
C ASN A 159 -20.94 -12.42 -4.28
N ILE A 160 -20.14 -12.79 -3.28
CA ILE A 160 -18.72 -13.11 -3.48
C ILE A 160 -18.63 -14.49 -4.16
N PRO A 161 -18.00 -14.59 -5.34
CA PRO A 161 -17.80 -15.88 -6.00
C PRO A 161 -17.03 -16.87 -5.11
N ASP A 162 -17.36 -18.16 -5.18
CA ASP A 162 -16.74 -19.18 -4.32
C ASP A 162 -15.22 -19.20 -4.41
N TRP A 163 -14.67 -19.02 -5.61
CA TRP A 163 -13.23 -18.97 -5.84
C TRP A 163 -12.54 -17.78 -5.13
N ALA A 164 -13.27 -16.71 -4.86
CA ALA A 164 -12.73 -15.49 -4.25
C ALA A 164 -12.86 -15.48 -2.71
N LYS A 165 -13.70 -16.33 -2.11
CA LYS A 165 -14.06 -16.25 -0.69
C LYS A 165 -12.86 -16.22 0.26
N LYS A 166 -11.84 -17.06 0.06
CA LYS A 166 -10.65 -17.09 0.92
C LYS A 166 -9.80 -15.82 0.78
N SER A 167 -9.54 -15.39 -0.45
CA SER A 167 -8.76 -14.19 -0.71
C SER A 167 -9.51 -12.93 -0.26
N MET A 168 -10.83 -12.88 -0.47
CA MET A 168 -11.67 -11.80 0.04
C MET A 168 -11.73 -11.77 1.56
N ALA A 169 -11.78 -12.91 2.23
CA ALA A 169 -11.70 -12.96 3.70
C ALA A 169 -10.36 -12.38 4.19
N THR A 170 -9.24 -12.66 3.49
CA THR A 170 -7.96 -12.03 3.79
C THR A 170 -8.01 -10.52 3.55
N ALA A 171 -8.51 -10.08 2.40
CA ALA A 171 -8.60 -8.65 2.07
C ALA A 171 -9.45 -7.87 3.09
N LEU A 172 -10.56 -8.46 3.53
CA LEU A 172 -11.46 -7.88 4.52
C LEU A 172 -10.85 -7.89 5.94
N TYR A 173 -10.18 -8.95 6.31
CA TYR A 173 -9.47 -9.05 7.59
C TYR A 173 -8.35 -8.02 7.70
N GLU A 174 -7.61 -7.85 6.61
CA GLU A 174 -6.55 -6.84 6.50
C GLU A 174 -7.07 -5.40 6.35
N GLY A 175 -8.38 -5.21 6.15
CA GLY A 175 -8.97 -3.90 5.95
C GLY A 175 -8.73 -3.30 4.57
N PHE A 176 -8.32 -4.11 3.58
CA PHE A 176 -8.05 -3.63 2.21
C PHE A 176 -9.32 -3.31 1.41
N ALA A 177 -10.48 -3.76 1.85
CA ALA A 177 -11.75 -3.51 1.18
C ALA A 177 -12.53 -2.41 1.92
N ASN A 178 -12.84 -1.32 1.22
CA ASN A 178 -13.83 -0.35 1.68
C ASN A 178 -15.25 -0.87 1.43
N THR A 179 -16.20 -0.31 2.16
CA THR A 179 -17.64 -0.60 2.02
C THR A 179 -18.41 0.69 1.72
N ASP A 180 -19.62 0.54 1.19
CA ASP A 180 -20.56 1.64 1.11
C ASP A 180 -21.16 1.98 2.50
N GLU A 181 -22.05 2.99 2.55
CA GLU A 181 -22.71 3.45 3.78
C GLU A 181 -23.58 2.35 4.43
N GLN A 182 -24.03 1.37 3.66
CA GLN A 182 -24.82 0.24 4.12
C GLN A 182 -23.95 -0.95 4.56
N GLY A 183 -22.64 -0.85 4.43
CA GLY A 183 -21.67 -1.88 4.77
C GLY A 183 -21.50 -2.95 3.69
N ASN A 184 -21.98 -2.72 2.46
CA ASN A 184 -21.79 -3.65 1.36
C ASN A 184 -20.38 -3.55 0.77
N ILE A 185 -19.83 -4.69 0.39
CA ILE A 185 -18.53 -4.81 -0.29
C ILE A 185 -18.68 -4.49 -1.78
N ASN A 186 -19.85 -4.73 -2.37
CA ASN A 186 -20.11 -4.61 -3.79
C ASN A 186 -19.12 -5.43 -4.66
N PRO A 187 -18.95 -6.75 -4.42
CA PRO A 187 -17.85 -7.54 -4.97
C PRO A 187 -17.84 -7.62 -6.50
N LEU A 188 -19.02 -7.56 -7.14
CA LEU A 188 -19.15 -7.68 -8.59
C LEU A 188 -19.09 -6.33 -9.32
N ASN A 189 -19.11 -5.21 -8.60
CA ASN A 189 -18.95 -3.90 -9.20
C ASN A 189 -17.52 -3.69 -9.72
N PRO A 190 -17.33 -2.91 -10.80
CA PRO A 190 -15.98 -2.56 -11.26
C PRO A 190 -15.19 -1.86 -10.16
N MET A 191 -13.91 -2.20 -10.01
CA MET A 191 -12.98 -1.56 -9.09
C MET A 191 -12.67 -0.15 -9.55
N THR A 192 -12.83 0.84 -8.67
CA THR A 192 -12.46 2.23 -8.96
C THR A 192 -11.02 2.53 -8.55
N ARG A 193 -10.49 3.64 -9.03
CA ARG A 193 -9.19 4.17 -8.60
C ARG A 193 -9.20 4.56 -7.13
N GLY A 194 -10.35 5.09 -6.64
CA GLY A 194 -10.55 5.41 -5.22
C GLY A 194 -10.52 4.17 -4.33
N ASP A 195 -11.20 3.10 -4.74
CA ASP A 195 -11.17 1.82 -4.02
C ASP A 195 -9.75 1.24 -3.95
N MET A 196 -9.00 1.32 -5.05
CA MET A 196 -7.62 0.85 -5.08
C MET A 196 -6.71 1.72 -4.22
N ALA A 197 -6.89 3.04 -4.23
CA ALA A 197 -6.14 3.95 -3.36
C ALA A 197 -6.40 3.63 -1.87
N TYR A 198 -7.65 3.35 -1.51
CA TYR A 198 -8.01 2.90 -0.17
C TYR A 198 -7.27 1.60 0.21
N ALA A 199 -7.32 0.57 -0.64
CA ALA A 199 -6.64 -0.70 -0.38
C ALA A 199 -5.12 -0.52 -0.18
N LEU A 200 -4.50 0.32 -1.02
CA LEU A 200 -3.08 0.63 -0.95
C LEU A 200 -2.73 1.44 0.29
N SER A 201 -3.57 2.40 0.71
CA SER A 201 -3.33 3.17 1.94
C SER A 201 -3.33 2.27 3.17
N LYS A 202 -4.28 1.32 3.24
CA LYS A 202 -4.30 0.33 4.33
C LYS A 202 -3.10 -0.61 4.31
N PHE A 203 -2.61 -0.95 3.15
CA PHE A 203 -1.37 -1.71 3.01
C PHE A 203 -0.15 -0.90 3.52
N LEU A 204 -0.05 0.40 3.19
CA LEU A 204 1.03 1.28 3.66
C LEU A 204 0.97 1.45 5.19
N GLU A 205 -0.20 1.72 5.76
CA GLU A 205 -0.41 1.84 7.20
C GLU A 205 0.09 0.59 7.96
N ARG A 206 -0.13 -0.61 7.40
CA ARG A 206 0.35 -1.85 8.02
C ARG A 206 1.87 -2.04 7.93
N GLN A 207 2.50 -1.48 6.91
CA GLN A 207 3.97 -1.53 6.79
C GLN A 207 4.67 -0.56 7.75
N GLU A 208 3.99 0.55 8.06
CA GLU A 208 4.50 1.57 8.99
C GLU A 208 4.21 1.23 10.46
N ALA A 209 3.20 0.38 10.72
CA ALA A 209 2.93 -0.08 12.07
C ALA A 209 4.18 -0.80 12.61
N PRO A 210 4.70 -0.39 13.79
CA PRO A 210 5.78 -1.13 14.40
C PRO A 210 5.36 -2.59 14.54
N ALA A 211 6.27 -3.50 14.20
CA ALA A 211 6.02 -4.92 14.42
C ALA A 211 5.48 -5.09 15.86
N PRO A 212 4.38 -5.85 16.05
CA PRO A 212 3.90 -6.08 17.40
C PRO A 212 5.12 -6.51 18.22
N LEU A 213 5.38 -5.78 19.31
CA LEU A 213 6.44 -6.14 20.24
C LEU A 213 6.18 -7.60 20.57
N LEU A 214 7.04 -8.48 20.07
CA LEU A 214 6.98 -9.88 20.45
C LEU A 214 7.24 -9.89 21.96
N GLU A 215 6.14 -9.85 22.68
CA GLU A 215 5.96 -10.24 24.08
C GLU A 215 7.24 -10.42 24.92
N GLU A 216 7.53 -9.41 25.71
CA GLU A 216 8.15 -9.61 27.02
C GLU A 216 7.12 -9.97 28.10
N ASP A 217 5.91 -10.43 27.75
CA ASP A 217 4.85 -10.82 28.70
C ASP A 217 4.54 -12.32 28.70
N LEU A 218 5.49 -13.17 28.34
CA LEU A 218 5.41 -14.56 28.78
C LEU A 218 6.04 -14.67 30.17
N PRO A 219 5.29 -15.12 31.18
CA PRO A 219 5.88 -15.41 32.48
C PRO A 219 7.01 -16.40 32.28
N SER A 220 8.21 -15.99 32.76
CA SER A 220 9.41 -16.81 32.78
C SER A 220 9.04 -18.20 33.34
N PRO A 221 9.50 -19.33 32.72
CA PRO A 221 9.21 -20.67 33.21
C PRO A 221 9.92 -21.04 34.52
N ALA A 222 10.30 -20.06 35.33
CA ALA A 222 11.03 -20.23 36.60
C ALA A 222 10.11 -20.04 37.79
N SER A 223 8.99 -20.75 37.90
CA SER A 223 8.31 -20.97 39.18
C SER A 223 7.29 -22.10 39.12
N LEU A 224 7.72 -23.28 38.75
CA LEU A 224 6.98 -24.50 39.15
C LEU A 224 7.72 -25.09 40.37
N PRO A 225 7.07 -25.20 41.54
CA PRO A 225 7.64 -25.94 42.64
C PRO A 225 7.72 -27.42 42.30
N ILE A 226 8.93 -27.95 42.42
CA ILE A 226 9.17 -29.41 42.31
C ILE A 226 8.50 -30.02 43.55
N GLN A 227 7.51 -30.86 43.36
CA GLN A 227 7.03 -31.86 44.31
C GLN A 227 7.52 -33.23 43.87
#